data_39d184b686f9fb4121bb46f0b259ae82
#
_entry.id   39d184b686f9fb4121bb46f0b259ae82
#
_cell.length_a   1.000
_cell.length_b   1.000
_cell.length_c   1.000
_cell.angle_alpha   90.00
_cell.angle_beta   90.00
_cell.angle_gamma   90.00
#
_symmetry.space_group_name_H-M   'P 1'
#
loop_
_entity.id
_entity.type
_entity.pdbx_description
1 polymer ?
#
loop_
_entity_poly.entity_id
_entity_poly.type
_entity_poly.pdbx_seq_one_letter_code
_entity_poly.pdbx_strand_id
1 'polypeptide(L)'
;EGVFTSELTLENSKEHYADVKGRMAKFGRRPEQMRIMPGCTVVCAPTEAEAREKNDYLNSLIHPDQGREYVGNLLGLDLSDCDIEGPLPYDHPSKKSMGGTYKNITGIARDENLNIRQLYERLAGAHGKLTLVGSVNQVADVMQEWFHAYACDGFILQPSYMPGELDDIAAFLVPELRNRGLIRVEYDGHTLRDNLGLTRPQSRYAQGRVRAA
;
A
#
# COMPACT_ATOMS: atom_id res chain seq x y z
N GLU A 1 -13.38 -1.15 -11.43
CA GLU A 1 -12.39 -1.81 -12.31
C GLU A 1 -10.97 -1.71 -11.76
N GLY A 2 -10.64 -0.67 -10.97
CA GLY A 2 -9.46 -0.58 -10.14
C GLY A 2 -9.86 -0.54 -8.66
N VAL A 3 -9.19 -1.31 -7.83
CA VAL A 3 -9.40 -1.36 -6.38
C VAL A 3 -8.09 -0.97 -5.71
N PHE A 4 -8.15 0.08 -4.90
CA PHE A 4 -7.07 0.43 -3.99
C PHE A 4 -7.22 -0.38 -2.70
N THR A 5 -6.12 -0.92 -2.17
CA THR A 5 -6.11 -1.67 -0.91
C THR A 5 -5.01 -1.17 0.02
N SER A 6 -5.12 -1.49 1.30
CA SER A 6 -4.16 -1.09 2.34
C SER A 6 -3.64 -2.31 3.08
N GLU A 7 -3.44 -3.42 2.37
CA GLU A 7 -2.87 -4.62 2.96
C GLU A 7 -1.39 -4.41 3.29
N LEU A 8 -0.98 -4.93 4.45
CA LEU A 8 0.37 -4.71 5.00
C LEU A 8 1.25 -5.95 4.88
N THR A 9 0.66 -7.12 4.64
CA THR A 9 1.38 -8.39 4.52
C THR A 9 1.00 -9.11 3.24
N LEU A 10 1.91 -9.93 2.74
CA LEU A 10 1.71 -10.75 1.55
C LEU A 10 0.50 -11.69 1.72
N GLU A 11 0.38 -12.32 2.89
CA GLU A 11 -0.69 -13.28 3.20
C GLU A 11 -2.07 -12.61 3.15
N ASN A 12 -2.24 -11.49 3.86
CA ASN A 12 -3.50 -10.75 3.87
C ASN A 12 -3.88 -10.28 2.45
N SER A 13 -2.88 -9.84 1.68
CA SER A 13 -3.10 -9.38 0.31
C SER A 13 -3.52 -10.53 -0.62
N LYS A 14 -2.92 -11.73 -0.48
CA LYS A 14 -3.34 -12.94 -1.21
C LYS A 14 -4.78 -13.34 -0.89
N GLU A 15 -5.14 -13.35 0.39
CA GLU A 15 -6.51 -13.67 0.82
C GLU A 15 -7.52 -12.67 0.25
N HIS A 16 -7.21 -11.37 0.35
CA HIS A 16 -8.05 -10.32 -0.21
C HIS A 16 -8.20 -10.44 -1.73
N TYR A 17 -7.08 -10.65 -2.43
CA TYR A 17 -7.04 -10.84 -3.88
C TYR A 17 -7.91 -12.03 -4.32
N ALA A 18 -7.73 -13.17 -3.68
CA ALA A 18 -8.48 -14.39 -3.97
C ALA A 18 -9.99 -14.20 -3.71
N ASP A 19 -10.37 -13.58 -2.58
CA ASP A 19 -11.77 -13.31 -2.24
C ASP A 19 -12.43 -12.38 -3.27
N VAL A 20 -11.81 -11.23 -3.58
CA VAL A 20 -12.37 -10.26 -4.53
C VAL A 20 -12.48 -10.85 -5.94
N LYS A 21 -11.41 -11.47 -6.44
CA LYS A 21 -11.39 -12.09 -7.77
C LYS A 21 -12.38 -13.26 -7.86
N GLY A 22 -12.47 -14.07 -6.81
CA GLY A 22 -13.41 -15.23 -6.75
C GLY A 22 -14.89 -14.82 -6.79
N ARG A 23 -15.22 -13.64 -6.30
CA ARG A 23 -16.61 -13.13 -6.34
C ARG A 23 -17.05 -12.64 -7.72
N MET A 24 -16.12 -12.32 -8.62
CA MET A 24 -16.43 -11.63 -9.89
C MET A 24 -17.34 -12.45 -10.80
N ALA A 25 -17.18 -13.77 -10.83
CA ALA A 25 -18.01 -14.66 -11.64
C ALA A 25 -19.50 -14.56 -11.30
N LYS A 26 -19.87 -14.29 -10.05
CA LYS A 26 -21.27 -14.09 -9.60
C LYS A 26 -21.92 -12.87 -10.27
N PHE A 27 -21.12 -11.96 -10.80
CA PHE A 27 -21.57 -10.74 -11.49
C PHE A 27 -21.29 -10.81 -13.00
N GLY A 28 -21.04 -11.99 -13.55
CA GLY A 28 -20.74 -12.19 -14.98
C GLY A 28 -19.45 -11.52 -15.43
N ARG A 29 -18.49 -11.32 -14.51
CA ARG A 29 -17.21 -10.66 -14.79
C ARG A 29 -16.05 -11.65 -14.69
N ARG A 30 -15.04 -11.45 -15.53
CA ARG A 30 -13.78 -12.20 -15.47
C ARG A 30 -12.80 -11.52 -14.50
N PRO A 31 -11.92 -12.27 -13.83
CA PRO A 31 -10.93 -11.74 -12.89
C PRO A 31 -10.06 -10.61 -13.48
N GLU A 32 -9.69 -10.70 -14.77
CA GLU A 32 -8.83 -9.72 -15.45
C GLU A 32 -9.51 -8.36 -15.64
N GLN A 33 -10.83 -8.27 -15.49
CA GLN A 33 -11.59 -7.02 -15.60
C GLN A 33 -11.55 -6.16 -14.33
N MET A 34 -10.75 -6.54 -13.35
CA MET A 34 -10.50 -5.78 -12.13
C MET A 34 -9.00 -5.79 -11.83
N ARG A 35 -8.46 -4.64 -11.48
CA ARG A 35 -7.08 -4.49 -11.03
C ARG A 35 -7.05 -4.17 -9.55
N ILE A 36 -6.38 -4.99 -8.76
CA ILE A 36 -6.19 -4.81 -7.32
C ILE A 36 -4.80 -4.27 -7.11
N MET A 37 -4.72 -3.07 -6.54
CA MET A 37 -3.49 -2.30 -6.43
C MET A 37 -3.31 -1.80 -5.00
N PRO A 38 -2.50 -2.47 -4.17
CA PRO A 38 -2.15 -1.96 -2.86
C PRO A 38 -1.36 -0.67 -2.95
N GLY A 39 -1.63 0.25 -2.01
CA GLY A 39 -0.79 1.42 -1.79
C GLY A 39 0.54 0.99 -1.18
N CYS A 40 1.63 1.51 -1.70
CA CYS A 40 2.97 1.19 -1.24
C CYS A 40 3.82 2.45 -1.14
N THR A 41 4.34 2.73 0.04
CA THR A 41 5.39 3.75 0.23
C THR A 41 6.74 3.09 0.00
N VAL A 42 7.56 3.72 -0.81
CA VAL A 42 8.89 3.25 -1.17
C VAL A 42 9.92 4.23 -0.61
N VAL A 43 10.97 3.70 0.01
CA VAL A 43 12.20 4.40 0.35
C VAL A 43 13.34 3.56 -0.21
N CYS A 44 13.79 3.90 -1.41
CA CYS A 44 14.84 3.15 -2.08
C CYS A 44 16.11 3.96 -2.29
N ALA A 45 17.22 3.23 -2.41
CA ALA A 45 18.53 3.79 -2.72
C ALA A 45 19.40 2.73 -3.43
N PRO A 46 20.57 3.07 -3.98
CA PRO A 46 21.48 2.11 -4.56
C PRO A 46 21.88 0.99 -3.58
N THR A 47 22.02 1.30 -2.30
CA THR A 47 22.35 0.33 -1.25
C THR A 47 21.29 0.31 -0.15
N GLU A 48 21.21 -0.83 0.57
CA GLU A 48 20.33 -0.97 1.72
C GLU A 48 20.68 0.02 2.85
N ALA A 49 21.97 0.25 3.08
CA ALA A 49 22.44 1.17 4.11
C ALA A 49 21.95 2.61 3.87
N GLU A 50 22.07 3.10 2.64
CA GLU A 50 21.59 4.43 2.24
C GLU A 50 20.06 4.54 2.35
N ALA A 51 19.33 3.50 1.97
CA ALA A 51 17.87 3.48 2.09
C ALA A 51 17.42 3.51 3.56
N ARG A 52 18.10 2.77 4.43
CA ARG A 52 17.85 2.78 5.88
C ARG A 52 18.18 4.13 6.50
N GLU A 53 19.33 4.70 6.20
CA GLU A 53 19.71 6.05 6.68
C GLU A 53 18.67 7.10 6.29
N LYS A 54 18.20 7.06 5.04
CA LYS A 54 17.14 7.94 4.53
C LYS A 54 15.85 7.75 5.32
N ASN A 55 15.44 6.50 5.54
CA ASN A 55 14.23 6.17 6.30
C ASN A 55 14.32 6.62 7.76
N ASP A 56 15.46 6.39 8.41
CA ASP A 56 15.71 6.78 9.80
C ASP A 56 15.68 8.30 9.95
N TYR A 57 16.27 9.01 8.99
CA TYR A 57 16.16 10.48 8.96
C TYR A 57 14.71 10.94 8.85
N LEU A 58 13.91 10.37 7.93
CA LEU A 58 12.50 10.71 7.79
C LEU A 58 11.70 10.41 9.08
N ASN A 59 11.95 9.27 9.71
CA ASN A 59 11.33 8.91 10.97
C ASN A 59 11.70 9.87 12.10
N SER A 60 12.96 10.35 12.13
CA SER A 60 13.42 11.33 13.13
C SER A 60 12.70 12.69 13.05
N LEU A 61 12.09 13.00 11.92
CA LEU A 61 11.31 14.23 11.73
C LEU A 61 9.88 14.12 12.29
N ILE A 62 9.44 12.92 12.68
CA ILE A 62 8.11 12.69 13.25
C ILE A 62 8.13 13.14 14.71
N HIS A 63 7.37 14.20 15.04
CA HIS A 63 7.24 14.61 16.43
C HIS A 63 6.55 13.51 17.26
N PRO A 64 7.09 13.12 18.43
CA PRO A 64 6.57 12.00 19.21
C PRO A 64 5.07 12.11 19.54
N ASP A 65 4.58 13.30 19.92
CA ASP A 65 3.17 13.50 20.22
C ASP A 65 2.28 13.30 18.98
N GLN A 66 2.73 13.75 17.81
CA GLN A 66 2.01 13.56 16.54
C GLN A 66 2.00 12.09 16.13
N GLY A 67 3.12 11.39 16.32
CA GLY A 67 3.21 9.95 16.07
C GLY A 67 2.27 9.15 16.96
N ARG A 68 2.25 9.45 18.26
CA ARG A 68 1.35 8.83 19.24
C ARG A 68 -0.12 9.10 18.91
N GLU A 69 -0.47 10.35 18.61
CA GLU A 69 -1.84 10.73 18.21
C GLU A 69 -2.26 10.02 16.92
N TYR A 70 -1.35 9.91 15.95
CA TYR A 70 -1.61 9.22 14.69
C TYR A 70 -1.98 7.75 14.91
N VAL A 71 -1.18 7.01 15.70
CA VAL A 71 -1.48 5.61 16.05
C VAL A 71 -2.80 5.52 16.82
N GLY A 72 -3.03 6.40 17.78
CA GLY A 72 -4.27 6.48 18.53
C GLY A 72 -5.49 6.63 17.61
N ASN A 73 -5.43 7.57 16.66
CA ASN A 73 -6.50 7.81 15.70
C ASN A 73 -6.77 6.60 14.79
N LEU A 74 -5.71 5.93 14.29
CA LEU A 74 -5.83 4.73 13.46
C LEU A 74 -6.51 3.57 14.20
N LEU A 75 -6.22 3.44 15.50
CA LEU A 75 -6.71 2.34 16.33
C LEU A 75 -8.01 2.69 17.08
N GLY A 76 -8.44 3.94 17.05
CA GLY A 76 -9.56 4.42 17.87
C GLY A 76 -9.25 4.40 19.36
N LEU A 77 -7.97 4.61 19.73
CA LEU A 77 -7.48 4.64 21.11
C LEU A 77 -7.04 6.06 21.48
N ASP A 78 -7.25 6.42 22.74
CA ASP A 78 -6.60 7.60 23.32
C ASP A 78 -5.27 7.13 23.96
N LEU A 79 -4.16 7.53 23.38
CA LEU A 79 -2.82 7.18 23.83
C LEU A 79 -2.10 8.35 24.51
N SER A 80 -2.82 9.44 24.84
CA SER A 80 -2.21 10.68 25.38
C SER A 80 -1.37 10.43 26.65
N ASP A 81 -1.84 9.56 27.52
CA ASP A 81 -1.19 9.22 28.80
C ASP A 81 -0.26 8.00 28.71
N CYS A 82 -0.10 7.42 27.51
CA CYS A 82 0.76 6.24 27.35
C CYS A 82 2.23 6.63 27.12
N ASP A 83 3.12 5.86 27.74
CA ASP A 83 4.55 5.95 27.44
C ASP A 83 4.81 5.47 26.02
N ILE A 84 5.43 6.32 25.21
CA ILE A 84 5.72 5.99 23.81
C ILE A 84 6.76 4.87 23.65
N GLU A 85 7.59 4.66 24.65
CA GLU A 85 8.52 3.52 24.69
C GLU A 85 7.86 2.25 25.27
N GLY A 86 6.63 2.36 25.75
CA GLY A 86 5.86 1.25 26.25
C GLY A 86 5.12 0.46 25.15
N PRO A 87 4.61 -0.73 25.49
CA PRO A 87 3.84 -1.55 24.56
C PRO A 87 2.49 -0.91 24.25
N LEU A 88 1.91 -1.29 23.10
CA LEU A 88 0.55 -0.86 22.75
C LEU A 88 -0.48 -1.42 23.76
N PRO A 89 -1.36 -0.58 24.38
CA PRO A 89 -2.37 -1.05 25.31
C PRO A 89 -3.59 -1.64 24.58
N TYR A 90 -3.56 -2.92 24.29
CA TYR A 90 -4.60 -3.62 23.51
C TYR A 90 -6.00 -3.58 24.14
N ASP A 91 -6.09 -3.46 25.48
CA ASP A 91 -7.33 -3.44 26.25
C ASP A 91 -7.66 -2.05 26.82
N HIS A 92 -7.20 -0.99 26.16
CA HIS A 92 -7.41 0.38 26.61
C HIS A 92 -8.91 0.74 26.69
N PRO A 93 -9.38 1.42 27.77
CA PRO A 93 -10.81 1.74 27.97
C PRO A 93 -11.42 2.62 26.87
N SER A 94 -10.60 3.45 26.20
CA SER A 94 -11.07 4.35 25.13
C SER A 94 -11.34 3.66 23.78
N LYS A 95 -11.13 2.36 23.68
CA LYS A 95 -11.26 1.57 22.45
C LYS A 95 -12.63 1.73 21.80
N LYS A 96 -12.68 2.35 20.62
CA LYS A 96 -13.92 2.69 19.90
C LYS A 96 -14.23 1.81 18.70
N SER A 97 -13.26 1.10 18.14
CA SER A 97 -13.44 0.35 16.88
C SER A 97 -12.60 -0.93 16.85
N MET A 98 -13.13 -1.94 16.19
CA MET A 98 -12.49 -3.24 15.96
C MET A 98 -12.51 -3.62 14.47
N GLY A 99 -12.39 -2.66 13.55
CA GLY A 99 -12.36 -2.92 12.11
C GLY A 99 -11.12 -3.68 11.64
N GLY A 100 -11.07 -3.99 10.35
CA GLY A 100 -9.94 -4.69 9.73
C GLY A 100 -8.59 -3.99 9.95
N THR A 101 -8.56 -2.67 9.84
CA THR A 101 -7.36 -1.85 10.10
C THR A 101 -6.82 -2.07 11.51
N TYR A 102 -7.69 -2.10 12.53
CA TYR A 102 -7.28 -2.38 13.91
C TYR A 102 -6.60 -3.75 14.01
N LYS A 103 -7.20 -4.79 13.43
CA LYS A 103 -6.64 -6.16 13.49
C LYS A 103 -5.29 -6.25 12.81
N ASN A 104 -5.16 -5.64 11.63
CA ASN A 104 -3.90 -5.66 10.88
C ASN A 104 -2.78 -4.96 11.65
N ILE A 105 -3.02 -3.75 12.15
CA ILE A 105 -2.01 -2.98 12.87
C ILE A 105 -1.64 -3.64 14.20
N THR A 106 -2.63 -4.09 14.97
CA THR A 106 -2.35 -4.77 16.25
C THR A 106 -1.71 -6.15 16.06
N GLY A 107 -1.98 -6.82 14.95
CA GLY A 107 -1.29 -8.04 14.54
C GLY A 107 0.21 -7.78 14.38
N ILE A 108 0.56 -6.84 13.50
CA ILE A 108 1.96 -6.45 13.26
C ILE A 108 2.65 -6.03 14.57
N ALA A 109 1.99 -5.19 15.38
CA ALA A 109 2.57 -4.74 16.64
C ALA A 109 2.88 -5.89 17.61
N ARG A 110 2.06 -6.95 17.62
CA ARG A 110 2.30 -8.16 18.44
C ARG A 110 3.38 -9.04 17.85
N ASP A 111 3.29 -9.33 16.56
CA ASP A 111 4.18 -10.27 15.87
C ASP A 111 5.63 -9.74 15.86
N GLU A 112 5.82 -8.44 15.70
CA GLU A 112 7.10 -7.77 15.71
C GLU A 112 7.50 -7.21 17.10
N ASN A 113 6.63 -7.37 18.12
CA ASN A 113 6.83 -6.86 19.50
C ASN A 113 7.18 -5.36 19.54
N LEU A 114 6.45 -4.55 18.79
CA LEU A 114 6.69 -3.11 18.66
C LEU A 114 6.14 -2.33 19.85
N ASN A 115 6.93 -1.34 20.33
CA ASN A 115 6.43 -0.28 21.21
C ASN A 115 5.64 0.79 20.39
N ILE A 116 5.03 1.76 21.09
CA ILE A 116 4.23 2.80 20.43
C ILE A 116 5.09 3.64 19.47
N ARG A 117 6.36 3.97 19.84
CA ARG A 117 7.29 4.69 18.98
C ARG A 117 7.58 3.92 17.70
N GLN A 118 8.02 2.70 17.81
CA GLN A 118 8.33 1.84 16.67
C GLN A 118 7.11 1.64 15.76
N LEU A 119 5.91 1.55 16.37
CA LEU A 119 4.68 1.41 15.62
C LEU A 119 4.34 2.67 14.82
N TYR A 120 4.46 3.87 15.41
CA TYR A 120 4.19 5.07 14.62
C TYR A 120 5.26 5.33 13.55
N GLU A 121 6.52 5.06 13.82
CA GLU A 121 7.59 5.16 12.81
C GLU A 121 7.33 4.24 11.62
N ARG A 122 6.83 3.03 11.89
CA ARG A 122 6.45 2.08 10.84
C ARG A 122 5.22 2.51 10.03
N LEU A 123 4.28 3.21 10.65
CA LEU A 123 2.97 3.52 10.04
C LEU A 123 2.87 4.95 9.51
N ALA A 124 3.48 5.93 10.15
CA ALA A 124 3.25 7.35 9.86
C ALA A 124 3.76 7.73 8.47
N GLY A 125 4.96 7.32 8.11
CA GLY A 125 5.54 7.58 6.78
C GLY A 125 4.75 6.94 5.62
N ALA A 126 4.02 5.87 5.91
CA ALA A 126 3.22 5.13 4.92
C ALA A 126 1.72 5.38 5.03
N HIS A 127 1.27 6.22 5.95
CA HIS A 127 -0.17 6.41 6.22
C HIS A 127 -0.92 5.08 6.42
N GLY A 128 -0.31 4.15 7.17
CA GLY A 128 -0.88 2.83 7.43
C GLY A 128 -0.92 1.88 6.23
N LYS A 129 -0.03 2.06 5.26
CA LYS A 129 0.11 1.21 4.07
C LYS A 129 1.41 0.41 4.10
N LEU A 130 1.59 -0.47 3.12
CA LEU A 130 2.85 -1.18 2.92
C LEU A 130 4.01 -0.20 2.76
N THR A 131 5.10 -0.40 3.48
CA THR A 131 6.35 0.36 3.33
C THR A 131 7.46 -0.59 2.91
N LEU A 132 8.14 -0.26 1.84
CA LEU A 132 9.32 -0.98 1.35
C LEU A 132 10.54 -0.07 1.49
N VAL A 133 11.46 -0.47 2.36
CA VAL A 133 12.73 0.22 2.61
C VAL A 133 13.87 -0.72 2.26
N GLY A 134 14.75 -0.32 1.35
CA GLY A 134 15.86 -1.17 0.97
C GLY A 134 16.58 -0.74 -0.30
N SER A 135 17.57 -1.51 -0.71
CA SER A 135 18.17 -1.32 -2.01
C SER A 135 17.11 -1.49 -3.12
N VAL A 136 17.37 -0.90 -4.28
CA VAL A 136 16.50 -1.02 -5.46
C VAL A 136 16.15 -2.48 -5.75
N ASN A 137 17.15 -3.38 -5.68
CA ASN A 137 16.94 -4.80 -5.91
C ASN A 137 16.00 -5.44 -4.88
N GLN A 138 16.20 -5.15 -3.57
CA GLN A 138 15.35 -5.68 -2.51
C GLN A 138 13.91 -5.21 -2.64
N VAL A 139 13.69 -3.94 -2.95
CA VAL A 139 12.34 -3.40 -3.21
C VAL A 139 11.70 -4.09 -4.41
N ALA A 140 12.45 -4.24 -5.51
CA ALA A 140 11.97 -4.91 -6.70
C ALA A 140 11.69 -6.41 -6.45
N ASP A 141 12.48 -7.10 -5.60
CA ASP A 141 12.25 -8.49 -5.21
C ASP A 141 10.90 -8.67 -4.51
N VAL A 142 10.59 -7.81 -3.54
CA VAL A 142 9.30 -7.85 -2.82
C VAL A 142 8.15 -7.56 -3.77
N MET A 143 8.27 -6.56 -4.64
CA MET A 143 7.22 -6.24 -5.62
C MET A 143 6.99 -7.40 -6.58
N GLN A 144 8.05 -8.05 -7.03
CA GLN A 144 7.98 -9.23 -7.90
C GLN A 144 7.31 -10.41 -7.20
N GLU A 145 7.67 -10.67 -5.94
CA GLU A 145 7.06 -11.71 -5.13
C GLU A 145 5.55 -11.49 -4.98
N TRP A 146 5.12 -10.29 -4.60
CA TRP A 146 3.70 -9.95 -4.46
C TRP A 146 2.91 -10.15 -5.75
N PHE A 147 3.50 -9.74 -6.87
CA PHE A 147 2.88 -9.90 -8.19
C PHE A 147 2.74 -11.38 -8.58
N HIS A 148 3.80 -12.17 -8.45
CA HIS A 148 3.79 -13.58 -8.80
C HIS A 148 2.98 -14.45 -7.84
N ALA A 149 2.84 -14.02 -6.59
CA ALA A 149 2.01 -14.71 -5.58
C ALA A 149 0.51 -14.42 -5.72
N TYR A 150 0.09 -13.65 -6.74
CA TYR A 150 -1.30 -13.21 -6.89
C TYR A 150 -1.82 -12.44 -5.67
N ALA A 151 -0.99 -11.58 -5.09
CA ALA A 151 -1.36 -10.66 -4.04
C ALA A 151 -1.83 -9.30 -4.60
N CYS A 152 -1.41 -8.96 -5.82
CA CYS A 152 -1.79 -7.72 -6.50
C CYS A 152 -1.70 -7.86 -8.03
N ASP A 153 -2.31 -6.91 -8.76
CA ASP A 153 -2.12 -6.72 -10.20
C ASP A 153 -1.12 -5.58 -10.50
N GLY A 154 -0.58 -4.93 -9.48
CA GLY A 154 0.35 -3.80 -9.52
C GLY A 154 0.28 -3.00 -8.23
N PHE A 155 1.00 -1.90 -8.15
CA PHE A 155 1.08 -1.04 -6.96
C PHE A 155 0.71 0.41 -7.27
N ILE A 156 0.17 1.10 -6.27
CA ILE A 156 0.07 2.56 -6.28
C ILE A 156 1.21 3.08 -5.42
N LEU A 157 2.26 3.56 -6.06
CA LEU A 157 3.45 4.07 -5.37
C LEU A 157 3.17 5.44 -4.75
N GLN A 158 3.58 5.61 -3.52
CA GLN A 158 3.60 6.87 -2.81
C GLN A 158 5.06 7.20 -2.46
N PRO A 159 5.60 8.28 -3.01
CA PRO A 159 6.92 8.76 -2.58
C PRO A 159 6.83 9.18 -1.12
N SER A 160 7.83 8.83 -0.32
CA SER A 160 7.91 9.21 1.10
C SER A 160 8.07 10.72 1.27
N TYR A 161 8.72 11.37 0.30
CA TYR A 161 8.83 12.84 0.20
C TYR A 161 9.00 13.27 -1.26
N MET A 162 8.75 14.54 -1.54
CA MET A 162 8.82 15.10 -2.89
C MET A 162 9.83 16.24 -2.96
N PRO A 163 10.54 16.43 -4.11
CA PRO A 163 10.54 15.57 -5.29
C PRO A 163 11.50 14.39 -5.21
N GLY A 164 12.45 14.36 -4.27
CA GLY A 164 13.62 13.50 -4.26
C GLY A 164 13.31 12.00 -4.34
N GLU A 165 12.37 11.48 -3.54
CA GLU A 165 12.03 10.05 -3.62
C GLU A 165 11.35 9.69 -4.94
N LEU A 166 10.57 10.60 -5.53
CA LEU A 166 10.01 10.36 -6.87
C LEU A 166 11.10 10.29 -7.92
N ASP A 167 12.13 11.14 -7.80
CA ASP A 167 13.29 11.12 -8.69
C ASP A 167 14.07 9.81 -8.55
N ASP A 168 14.29 9.33 -7.32
CA ASP A 168 14.94 8.05 -7.05
C ASP A 168 14.14 6.84 -7.58
N ILE A 169 12.83 6.84 -7.38
CA ILE A 169 11.94 5.83 -7.97
C ILE A 169 12.08 5.83 -9.50
N ALA A 170 12.05 6.99 -10.12
CA ALA A 170 12.13 7.12 -11.58
C ALA A 170 13.52 6.74 -12.12
N ALA A 171 14.58 7.12 -11.40
CA ALA A 171 15.96 6.89 -11.84
C ALA A 171 16.46 5.47 -11.58
N PHE A 172 16.00 4.82 -10.53
CA PHE A 172 16.55 3.54 -10.08
C PHE A 172 15.52 2.40 -10.11
N LEU A 173 14.37 2.56 -9.47
CA LEU A 173 13.40 1.47 -9.32
C LEU A 173 12.68 1.16 -10.65
N VAL A 174 12.24 2.17 -11.38
CA VAL A 174 11.54 1.96 -12.67
C VAL A 174 12.42 1.24 -13.70
N PRO A 175 13.69 1.59 -13.91
CA PRO A 175 14.58 0.83 -14.76
C PRO A 175 14.75 -0.63 -14.34
N GLU A 176 14.90 -0.88 -13.03
CA GLU A 176 15.04 -2.25 -12.52
C GLU A 176 13.78 -3.09 -12.76
N LEU A 177 12.60 -2.53 -12.50
CA LEU A 177 11.33 -3.22 -12.80
C LEU A 177 11.14 -3.49 -14.31
N ARG A 178 11.66 -2.61 -15.19
CA ARG A 178 11.69 -2.82 -16.63
C ARG A 178 12.64 -3.95 -17.02
N ASN A 179 13.85 -3.97 -16.45
CA ASN A 179 14.84 -5.03 -16.68
C ASN A 179 14.30 -6.40 -16.30
N ARG A 180 13.46 -6.49 -15.26
CA ARG A 180 12.78 -7.73 -14.86
C ARG A 180 11.53 -8.04 -15.69
N GLY A 181 11.12 -7.18 -16.60
CA GLY A 181 9.91 -7.36 -17.40
C GLY A 181 8.62 -7.22 -16.60
N LEU A 182 8.66 -6.61 -15.40
CA LEU A 182 7.51 -6.43 -14.52
C LEU A 182 6.64 -5.23 -14.91
N ILE A 183 7.21 -4.25 -15.59
CA ILE A 183 6.48 -3.12 -16.15
C ILE A 183 6.85 -2.92 -17.61
N ARG A 184 5.92 -2.34 -18.36
CA ARG A 184 6.13 -2.02 -19.78
C ARG A 184 7.20 -0.94 -19.98
N VAL A 185 7.84 -0.97 -21.14
CA VAL A 185 8.80 0.07 -21.57
C VAL A 185 8.05 1.24 -22.20
N GLU A 186 7.04 0.93 -23.03
CA GLU A 186 6.21 1.89 -23.74
C GLU A 186 4.73 1.70 -23.46
N TYR A 187 3.93 2.72 -23.69
CA TYR A 187 2.49 2.61 -23.59
C TYR A 187 1.89 1.95 -24.83
N ASP A 188 1.10 0.88 -24.65
CA ASP A 188 0.46 0.13 -25.74
C ASP A 188 -0.85 0.80 -26.22
N GLY A 189 -1.43 1.67 -25.41
CA GLY A 189 -2.72 2.31 -25.66
C GLY A 189 -2.73 3.81 -25.45
N HIS A 190 -3.81 4.45 -25.90
CA HIS A 190 -3.98 5.92 -25.82
C HIS A 190 -4.74 6.37 -24.58
N THR A 191 -5.34 5.46 -23.82
CA THR A 191 -6.09 5.77 -22.59
C THR A 191 -5.56 4.97 -21.41
N LEU A 192 -5.79 5.48 -20.19
CA LEU A 192 -5.47 4.73 -18.97
C LEU A 192 -6.15 3.34 -18.97
N ARG A 193 -7.36 3.26 -19.50
CA ARG A 193 -8.11 2.00 -19.59
C ARG A 193 -7.43 0.99 -20.50
N ASP A 194 -6.95 1.42 -21.66
CA ASP A 194 -6.21 0.56 -22.59
C ASP A 194 -4.95 0.04 -21.91
N ASN A 195 -4.20 0.95 -21.25
CA ASN A 195 -2.97 0.61 -20.55
C ASN A 195 -3.17 -0.30 -19.32
N LEU A 196 -4.38 -0.35 -18.75
CA LEU A 196 -4.76 -1.31 -17.72
C LEU A 196 -5.34 -2.63 -18.28
N GLY A 197 -5.43 -2.77 -19.61
CA GLY A 197 -6.02 -3.93 -20.26
C GLY A 197 -7.53 -4.07 -19.99
N LEU A 198 -8.23 -2.95 -19.78
CA LEU A 198 -9.64 -2.92 -19.44
C LEU A 198 -10.49 -2.52 -20.64
N THR A 199 -11.51 -3.30 -20.97
CA THR A 199 -12.46 -2.98 -22.04
C THR A 199 -13.26 -1.73 -21.68
N ARG A 200 -13.46 -0.82 -22.64
CA ARG A 200 -14.32 0.36 -22.45
C ARG A 200 -15.79 -0.07 -22.34
N PRO A 201 -16.47 0.18 -21.21
CA PRO A 201 -17.88 -0.14 -21.09
C PRO A 201 -18.74 0.82 -21.93
N GLN A 202 -19.89 0.33 -22.38
CA GLN A 202 -20.88 1.20 -22.99
C GLN A 202 -21.42 2.18 -21.95
N SER A 203 -21.67 3.43 -22.38
CA SER A 203 -22.27 4.43 -21.51
C SER A 203 -23.69 4.02 -21.11
N ARG A 204 -24.01 4.05 -19.83
CA ARG A 204 -25.38 3.82 -19.33
C ARG A 204 -26.40 4.83 -19.91
N TYR A 205 -25.94 6.01 -20.27
CA TYR A 205 -26.75 7.08 -20.80
C TYR A 205 -26.91 7.00 -22.34
N ALA A 206 -26.11 6.23 -23.05
CA ALA A 206 -26.25 6.02 -24.49
C ALA A 206 -27.53 5.21 -24.83
N GLN A 207 -27.95 4.31 -23.93
CA GLN A 207 -29.16 3.51 -24.13
C GLN A 207 -30.46 4.31 -23.95
N GLY A 208 -30.42 5.47 -23.28
CA GLY A 208 -31.59 6.35 -23.08
C GLY A 208 -31.85 7.31 -24.23
N ARG A 209 -30.90 7.54 -25.13
CA ARG A 209 -31.07 8.47 -26.27
C ARG A 209 -31.77 7.83 -27.49
N VAL A 210 -31.97 6.52 -27.50
CA VAL A 210 -32.65 5.81 -28.60
C VAL A 210 -34.17 5.75 -28.40
N ARG A 211 -34.72 6.22 -27.25
CA ARG A 211 -36.18 6.19 -26.97
C ARG A 211 -36.87 7.55 -27.09
N ALA A 212 -36.24 8.55 -27.67
CA ALA A 212 -36.82 9.87 -27.92
C ALA A 212 -36.64 10.26 -29.39
N ALA A 213 -37.13 9.42 -30.28
CA ALA A 213 -37.38 9.75 -31.70
C ALA A 213 -38.66 9.06 -32.16
#